data_70a3bc38990efd62508d84ed116c6cbe
#
_entry.id   70a3bc38990efd62508d84ed116c6cbe
#
_cell.length_a   1.000
_cell.length_b   1.000
_cell.length_c   1.000
_cell.angle_alpha   90.00
_cell.angle_beta   90.00
_cell.angle_gamma   90.00
#
_symmetry.space_group_name_H-M   'P 1'
#
loop_
_entity.id
_entity.type
_entity.pdbx_description
1 polymer ?
#
loop_
_entity_poly.entity_id
_entity_poly.type
_entity_poly.pdbx_seq_one_letter_code
_entity_poly.pdbx_strand_id
1 'polypeptide(L)'
;MIQTAEAQAFLNRIASLPRGPGVNLDEVLQPSLDDETELRRLLATDRSNARLSNPYVGLVDVFEAPSDIKTTRTRVVKDDQDLNAKYIMPVPEDKRKKEGEPCMVSDLDEFKKNWSIFSEGSLSQLKDWNNVIAAGGSVLACLAPLSDADKASKRAIRKYYHSAAYPTSDVDLFLWGLTPEQVSSSYPCLLWTVEIDVLDIGREEDSYHLRGCS
;
A
#
# COMPACT_ATOMS: atom_id res chain seq x y z
N MET A 1 7.70 -12.96 -6.36
CA MET A 1 8.82 -11.97 -6.41
C MET A 1 9.93 -12.47 -5.50
N ILE A 2 11.20 -12.37 -5.88
CA ILE A 2 12.31 -12.75 -4.98
C ILE A 2 12.52 -11.58 -4.03
N GLN A 3 12.46 -11.82 -2.72
CA GLN A 3 12.75 -10.81 -1.70
C GLN A 3 14.18 -10.30 -1.88
N THR A 4 14.35 -8.98 -1.92
CA THR A 4 15.69 -8.37 -1.95
C THR A 4 16.37 -8.47 -0.58
N ALA A 5 17.68 -8.28 -0.54
CA ALA A 5 18.42 -8.25 0.72
C ALA A 5 17.93 -7.13 1.66
N GLU A 6 17.57 -5.99 1.10
CA GLU A 6 16.99 -4.85 1.82
C GLU A 6 15.61 -5.20 2.40
N ALA A 7 14.74 -5.84 1.60
CA ALA A 7 13.43 -6.29 2.05
C ALA A 7 13.58 -7.31 3.19
N GLN A 8 14.50 -8.27 3.08
CA GLN A 8 14.76 -9.23 4.14
C GLN A 8 15.31 -8.56 5.41
N ALA A 9 16.18 -7.57 5.28
CA ALA A 9 16.69 -6.81 6.42
C ALA A 9 15.56 -6.04 7.13
N PHE A 10 14.62 -5.46 6.37
CA PHE A 10 13.43 -4.83 6.92
C PHE A 10 12.56 -5.83 7.67
N LEU A 11 12.24 -6.98 7.07
CA LEU A 11 11.45 -8.04 7.70
C LEU A 11 12.08 -8.53 9.01
N ASN A 12 13.39 -8.74 9.03
CA ASN A 12 14.12 -9.14 10.24
C ASN A 12 14.03 -8.07 11.34
N ARG A 13 14.11 -6.78 10.98
CA ARG A 13 13.91 -5.67 11.91
C ARG A 13 12.52 -5.70 12.53
N ILE A 14 11.49 -5.83 11.70
CA ILE A 14 10.11 -5.89 12.17
C ILE A 14 9.88 -7.12 13.06
N ALA A 15 10.42 -8.27 12.70
CA ALA A 15 10.31 -9.48 13.52
C ALA A 15 10.99 -9.34 14.88
N SER A 16 12.11 -8.62 14.95
CA SER A 16 12.88 -8.40 16.18
C SER A 16 12.39 -7.24 17.05
N LEU A 17 11.32 -6.53 16.62
CA LEU A 17 10.76 -5.42 17.39
C LEU A 17 10.39 -5.88 18.80
N PRO A 18 10.86 -5.19 19.86
CA PRO A 18 10.45 -5.48 21.22
C PRO A 18 8.93 -5.40 21.36
N ARG A 19 8.36 -6.34 22.09
CA ARG A 19 6.94 -6.31 22.47
C ARG A 19 6.83 -5.60 23.82
N GLY A 20 6.22 -4.42 23.82
CA GLY A 20 5.99 -3.73 25.09
C GLY A 20 5.85 -2.22 24.94
N PRO A 21 5.46 -1.54 26.02
CA PRO A 21 5.42 -0.08 26.05
C PRO A 21 6.83 0.51 25.95
N GLY A 22 6.93 1.67 25.35
CA GLY A 22 8.19 2.39 25.25
C GLY A 22 9.06 2.06 24.03
N VAL A 23 8.57 1.23 23.09
CA VAL A 23 9.24 1.07 21.80
C VAL A 23 9.07 2.35 20.99
N ASN A 24 10.18 3.02 20.70
CA ASN A 24 10.19 4.14 19.78
C ASN A 24 10.29 3.59 18.34
N LEU A 25 9.19 3.62 17.61
CA LEU A 25 9.14 3.11 16.25
C LEU A 25 10.04 3.91 15.30
N ASP A 26 10.21 5.20 15.52
CA ASP A 26 11.07 6.05 14.71
C ASP A 26 12.54 5.58 14.79
N GLU A 27 13.02 5.27 15.99
CA GLU A 27 14.39 4.78 16.18
C GLU A 27 14.59 3.41 15.51
N VAL A 28 13.63 2.52 15.67
CA VAL A 28 13.73 1.17 15.09
C VAL A 28 13.63 1.19 13.57
N LEU A 29 12.80 2.07 13.02
CA LEU A 29 12.61 2.21 11.58
C LEU A 29 13.63 3.14 10.91
N GLN A 30 14.44 3.87 11.69
CA GLN A 30 15.41 4.83 11.15
C GLN A 30 16.31 4.23 10.04
N PRO A 31 16.87 3.01 10.16
CA PRO A 31 17.66 2.44 9.07
C PRO A 31 16.87 2.20 7.78
N SER A 32 15.56 2.01 7.87
CA SER A 32 14.70 1.87 6.67
C SER A 32 14.37 3.22 6.05
N LEU A 33 14.20 4.25 6.89
CA LEU A 33 14.00 5.64 6.44
C LEU A 33 15.27 6.20 5.78
N ASP A 34 16.44 5.87 6.33
CA ASP A 34 17.73 6.24 5.74
C ASP A 34 17.93 5.57 4.38
N ASP A 35 17.54 4.31 4.27
CA ASP A 35 17.61 3.53 3.03
C ASP A 35 16.66 4.08 1.96
N GLU A 36 15.44 4.41 2.32
CA GLU A 36 14.47 5.09 1.43
C GLU A 36 15.00 6.45 0.96
N THR A 37 15.57 7.23 1.87
CA THR A 37 16.17 8.54 1.58
C THR A 37 17.30 8.40 0.58
N GLU A 38 18.16 7.41 0.76
CA GLU A 38 19.26 7.13 -0.17
C GLU A 38 18.75 6.68 -1.54
N LEU A 39 17.73 5.83 -1.62
CA LEU A 39 17.11 5.44 -2.90
C LEU A 39 16.52 6.65 -3.62
N ARG A 40 15.83 7.54 -2.92
CA ARG A 40 15.30 8.79 -3.48
C ARG A 40 16.43 9.70 -3.98
N ARG A 41 17.51 9.82 -3.21
CA ARG A 41 18.70 10.58 -3.62
C ARG A 41 19.34 10.02 -4.89
N LEU A 42 19.54 8.70 -4.95
CA LEU A 42 20.09 8.05 -6.14
C LEU A 42 19.19 8.26 -7.37
N LEU A 43 17.88 8.12 -7.21
CA LEU A 43 16.93 8.35 -8.30
C LEU A 43 17.00 9.78 -8.82
N ALA A 44 17.22 10.77 -7.95
CA ALA A 44 17.34 12.17 -8.34
C ALA A 44 18.70 12.52 -8.96
N THR A 45 19.82 11.91 -8.50
CA THR A 45 21.17 12.36 -8.82
C THR A 45 22.00 11.39 -9.66
N ASP A 46 21.68 10.08 -9.64
CA ASP A 46 22.43 9.02 -10.32
C ASP A 46 21.50 7.88 -10.74
N ARG A 47 20.66 8.12 -11.72
CA ARG A 47 19.69 7.13 -12.22
C ARG A 47 20.32 5.89 -12.84
N SER A 48 21.59 5.95 -13.22
CA SER A 48 22.35 4.82 -13.76
C SER A 48 22.92 3.90 -12.69
N ASN A 49 22.71 4.21 -11.42
CA ASN A 49 23.23 3.43 -10.31
C ASN A 49 22.73 1.99 -10.35
N ALA A 50 23.65 1.04 -10.22
CA ALA A 50 23.34 -0.39 -10.28
C ALA A 50 22.27 -0.84 -9.28
N ARG A 51 22.16 -0.16 -8.13
CA ARG A 51 21.12 -0.42 -7.14
C ARG A 51 19.71 -0.17 -7.66
N LEU A 52 19.52 0.80 -8.55
CA LEU A 52 18.24 1.13 -9.18
C LEU A 52 17.88 0.22 -10.36
N SER A 53 18.77 -0.70 -10.77
CA SER A 53 18.49 -1.64 -11.87
C SER A 53 17.38 -2.65 -11.54
N ASN A 54 17.12 -2.89 -10.25
CA ASN A 54 16.01 -3.71 -9.79
C ASN A 54 14.80 -2.80 -9.50
N PRO A 55 13.71 -2.86 -10.28
CA PRO A 55 12.52 -2.02 -10.07
C PRO A 55 11.79 -2.31 -8.75
N TYR A 56 12.12 -3.40 -8.07
CA TYR A 56 11.54 -3.80 -6.79
C TYR A 56 12.45 -3.54 -5.59
N VAL A 57 13.56 -2.81 -5.79
CA VAL A 57 14.47 -2.47 -4.68
C VAL A 57 13.71 -1.69 -3.60
N GLY A 58 13.89 -2.07 -2.35
CA GLY A 58 13.20 -1.45 -1.21
C GLY A 58 11.73 -1.87 -1.02
N LEU A 59 11.16 -2.69 -1.91
CA LEU A 59 9.80 -3.20 -1.76
C LEU A 59 9.77 -4.55 -1.05
N VAL A 60 8.75 -4.75 -0.23
CA VAL A 60 8.48 -6.01 0.47
C VAL A 60 7.26 -6.67 -0.13
N ASP A 61 7.39 -7.96 -0.55
CA ASP A 61 6.24 -8.76 -0.91
C ASP A 61 5.51 -9.19 0.37
N VAL A 62 4.39 -8.54 0.65
CA VAL A 62 3.62 -8.75 1.89
C VAL A 62 2.98 -10.14 1.95
N PHE A 63 2.72 -10.80 0.81
CA PHE A 63 2.14 -12.13 0.78
C PHE A 63 3.17 -13.21 1.07
N GLU A 64 4.42 -13.01 0.66
CA GLU A 64 5.55 -13.90 0.97
C GLU A 64 6.16 -13.65 2.37
N ALA A 65 5.74 -12.57 3.03
CA ALA A 65 6.22 -12.24 4.37
C ALA A 65 5.75 -13.27 5.41
N PRO A 66 6.55 -13.56 6.44
CA PRO A 66 6.18 -14.48 7.52
C PRO A 66 4.87 -14.10 8.21
N SER A 67 4.06 -15.10 8.57
CA SER A 67 2.71 -14.87 9.13
C SER A 67 2.72 -14.14 10.48
N ASP A 68 3.76 -14.32 11.28
CA ASP A 68 3.90 -13.70 12.60
C ASP A 68 4.05 -12.18 12.53
N ILE A 69 4.62 -11.64 11.45
CA ILE A 69 4.69 -10.18 11.24
C ILE A 69 3.41 -9.59 10.64
N LYS A 70 2.50 -10.43 10.13
CA LYS A 70 1.18 -10.04 9.61
C LYS A 70 0.09 -10.02 10.68
N THR A 71 0.48 -9.95 11.94
CA THR A 71 -0.42 -9.87 13.08
C THR A 71 -0.36 -8.51 13.76
N THR A 72 -1.48 -8.10 14.32
CA THR A 72 -1.58 -6.87 15.11
C THR A 72 -0.66 -6.95 16.32
N ARG A 73 0.16 -5.93 16.50
CA ARG A 73 0.94 -5.72 17.72
C ARG A 73 0.36 -4.50 18.42
N THR A 74 -0.23 -4.70 19.57
CA THR A 74 -0.85 -3.62 20.32
C THR A 74 0.17 -2.99 21.27
N ARG A 75 0.13 -1.66 21.38
CA ARG A 75 0.85 -0.96 22.42
C ARG A 75 0.03 -1.00 23.71
N VAL A 76 0.61 -1.51 24.77
CA VAL A 76 0.00 -1.44 26.10
C VAL A 76 0.26 -0.05 26.68
N VAL A 77 -0.81 0.72 26.87
CA VAL A 77 -0.77 2.00 27.57
C VAL A 77 -0.82 1.72 29.06
N LYS A 78 0.20 2.15 29.81
CA LYS A 78 0.30 1.95 31.26
C LYS A 78 -0.09 3.19 32.05
N ASP A 79 0.21 4.37 31.52
CA ASP A 79 -0.04 5.65 32.18
C ASP A 79 -0.26 6.79 31.18
N ASP A 80 -0.55 7.99 31.67
CA ASP A 80 -0.80 9.15 30.85
C ASP A 80 0.44 9.62 30.06
N GLN A 81 1.65 9.23 30.45
CA GLN A 81 2.87 9.55 29.71
C GLN A 81 2.99 8.70 28.46
N ASP A 82 2.48 7.47 28.50
CA ASP A 82 2.38 6.59 27.32
C ASP A 82 1.38 7.12 26.29
N LEU A 83 0.44 7.96 26.72
CA LEU A 83 -0.51 8.65 25.85
C LEU A 83 0.06 9.94 25.26
N ASN A 84 1.37 10.24 25.49
CA ASN A 84 1.96 11.45 24.98
C ASN A 84 1.92 11.47 23.45
N ALA A 85 1.21 12.47 23.01
CA ALA A 85 0.39 12.55 21.80
C ALA A 85 1.14 12.72 20.48
N LYS A 86 2.41 12.43 20.36
CA LYS A 86 3.04 12.57 19.05
C LYS A 86 2.45 11.63 18.00
N TYR A 87 1.85 10.50 18.42
CA TYR A 87 1.43 9.43 17.51
C TYR A 87 0.10 8.75 17.83
N ILE A 88 -0.69 9.24 18.81
CA ILE A 88 -1.86 8.48 19.26
C ILE A 88 -3.08 9.37 19.39
N MET A 89 -3.96 9.27 18.42
CA MET A 89 -5.39 9.49 18.66
C MET A 89 -5.90 8.24 19.38
N PRO A 90 -6.36 8.33 20.62
CA PRO A 90 -6.87 7.14 21.32
C PRO A 90 -8.10 6.62 20.59
N VAL A 91 -7.96 5.45 19.97
CA VAL A 91 -9.09 4.75 19.37
C VAL A 91 -9.97 4.22 20.51
N PRO A 92 -11.30 4.38 20.46
CA PRO A 92 -12.22 3.79 21.43
C PRO A 92 -11.91 2.31 21.67
N GLU A 93 -12.05 1.84 22.89
CA GLU A 93 -11.61 0.48 23.28
C GLU A 93 -12.30 -0.62 22.47
N ASP A 94 -13.57 -0.42 22.14
CA ASP A 94 -14.37 -1.32 21.31
C ASP A 94 -13.90 -1.41 19.84
N LYS A 95 -13.11 -0.44 19.41
CA LYS A 95 -12.55 -0.38 18.05
C LYS A 95 -11.06 -0.72 17.97
N ARG A 96 -10.43 -0.99 19.11
CA ARG A 96 -9.03 -1.40 19.15
C ARG A 96 -8.88 -2.84 18.70
N LYS A 97 -7.97 -3.07 17.77
CA LYS A 97 -7.57 -4.44 17.43
C LYS A 97 -6.84 -5.10 18.59
N LYS A 98 -7.05 -6.38 18.77
CA LYS A 98 -6.40 -7.15 19.83
C LYS A 98 -5.03 -7.66 19.38
N GLU A 99 -4.16 -7.89 20.35
CA GLU A 99 -2.86 -8.50 20.10
C GLU A 99 -3.03 -9.85 19.38
N GLY A 100 -2.26 -10.06 18.32
CA GLY A 100 -2.26 -11.31 17.55
C GLY A 100 -3.37 -11.45 16.51
N GLU A 101 -4.34 -10.52 16.45
CA GLU A 101 -5.32 -10.53 15.36
C GLU A 101 -4.66 -10.29 14.02
N PRO A 102 -5.14 -10.91 12.92
CA PRO A 102 -4.63 -10.62 11.58
C PRO A 102 -4.69 -9.13 11.27
N CYS A 103 -3.61 -8.54 10.79
CA CYS A 103 -3.59 -7.14 10.38
C CYS A 103 -3.87 -6.96 8.87
N MET A 104 -3.84 -8.05 8.10
CA MET A 104 -4.15 -8.05 6.68
C MET A 104 -4.85 -9.35 6.26
N VAL A 105 -5.38 -9.38 5.04
CA VAL A 105 -5.95 -10.58 4.42
C VAL A 105 -4.94 -11.73 4.38
N SER A 106 -5.45 -12.98 4.36
CA SER A 106 -4.62 -14.17 4.50
C SER A 106 -3.68 -14.39 3.32
N ASP A 107 -4.15 -14.11 2.12
CA ASP A 107 -3.46 -14.44 0.88
C ASP A 107 -3.83 -13.49 -0.29
N LEU A 108 -3.12 -13.66 -1.39
CA LEU A 108 -3.30 -12.87 -2.61
C LEU A 108 -4.67 -13.08 -3.26
N ASP A 109 -5.28 -14.26 -3.13
CA ASP A 109 -6.57 -14.55 -3.75
C ASP A 109 -7.70 -13.83 -3.02
N GLU A 110 -7.63 -13.75 -1.70
CA GLU A 110 -8.55 -12.94 -0.89
C GLU A 110 -8.40 -11.46 -1.26
N PHE A 111 -7.17 -10.95 -1.37
CA PHE A 111 -6.91 -9.59 -1.84
C PHE A 111 -7.54 -9.34 -3.23
N LYS A 112 -7.28 -10.20 -4.21
CA LYS A 112 -7.82 -10.06 -5.57
C LYS A 112 -9.35 -10.09 -5.61
N LYS A 113 -9.96 -10.93 -4.78
CA LYS A 113 -11.42 -10.97 -4.60
C LYS A 113 -11.93 -9.62 -4.09
N ASN A 114 -11.32 -9.11 -3.02
CA ASN A 114 -11.69 -7.82 -2.43
C ASN A 114 -11.52 -6.69 -3.45
N TRP A 115 -10.38 -6.66 -4.15
CA TRP A 115 -10.07 -5.70 -5.20
C TRP A 115 -11.09 -5.70 -6.33
N SER A 116 -11.47 -6.89 -6.82
CA SER A 116 -12.49 -7.04 -7.87
C SER A 116 -13.86 -6.49 -7.45
N ILE A 117 -14.21 -6.60 -6.16
CA ILE A 117 -15.46 -6.09 -5.63
C ILE A 117 -15.35 -4.57 -5.38
N PHE A 118 -14.24 -4.12 -4.84
CA PHE A 118 -13.98 -2.69 -4.58
C PHE A 118 -14.00 -1.88 -5.88
N SER A 119 -13.28 -2.32 -6.90
CA SER A 119 -13.20 -1.64 -8.20
C SER A 119 -14.47 -1.82 -9.06
N GLU A 120 -15.46 -2.58 -8.60
CA GLU A 120 -16.71 -2.87 -9.33
C GLU A 120 -16.50 -3.39 -10.76
N GLY A 121 -15.34 -3.96 -11.03
CA GLY A 121 -14.96 -4.45 -12.35
C GLY A 121 -14.54 -3.36 -13.34
N SER A 122 -14.43 -2.11 -12.93
CA SER A 122 -13.97 -1.00 -13.80
C SER A 122 -12.60 -1.26 -14.42
N LEU A 123 -11.74 -1.98 -13.70
CA LEU A 123 -10.40 -2.35 -14.16
C LEU A 123 -10.33 -3.66 -14.94
N SER A 124 -11.47 -4.30 -15.20
CA SER A 124 -11.53 -5.55 -16.00
C SER A 124 -11.10 -5.37 -17.46
N GLN A 125 -11.08 -4.15 -17.95
CA GLN A 125 -10.58 -3.78 -19.29
C GLN A 125 -9.06 -3.77 -19.37
N LEU A 126 -8.35 -3.71 -18.24
CA LEU A 126 -6.90 -3.86 -18.21
C LEU A 126 -6.54 -5.31 -18.52
N LYS A 127 -6.05 -5.57 -19.72
CA LYS A 127 -5.63 -6.91 -20.16
C LYS A 127 -4.40 -7.39 -19.42
N ASP A 128 -3.52 -6.46 -19.08
CA ASP A 128 -2.33 -6.69 -18.26
C ASP A 128 -2.07 -5.47 -17.37
N TRP A 129 -1.14 -5.63 -16.42
CA TRP A 129 -0.75 -4.61 -15.47
C TRP A 129 0.69 -4.11 -15.73
N ASN A 130 1.21 -4.29 -16.94
CA ASN A 130 2.51 -3.76 -17.31
C ASN A 130 2.46 -2.24 -17.26
N ASN A 131 3.49 -1.64 -16.64
CA ASN A 131 3.57 -0.18 -16.48
C ASN A 131 2.40 0.47 -15.71
N VAL A 132 1.61 -0.30 -14.96
CA VAL A 132 0.50 0.20 -14.14
C VAL A 132 0.73 -0.20 -12.69
N ILE A 133 0.62 0.74 -11.78
CA ILE A 133 0.67 0.53 -10.34
C ILE A 133 -0.62 1.08 -9.74
N ALA A 134 -1.33 0.25 -8.98
CA ALA A 134 -2.38 0.74 -8.10
C ALA A 134 -1.78 1.03 -6.72
N ALA A 135 -2.14 2.15 -6.11
CA ALA A 135 -1.66 2.53 -4.79
C ALA A 135 -2.78 3.21 -3.97
N GLY A 136 -2.42 3.77 -2.84
CA GLY A 136 -3.35 4.56 -2.05
C GLY A 136 -4.34 3.78 -1.19
N GLY A 137 -5.43 4.47 -0.88
CA GLY A 137 -6.44 4.00 0.07
C GLY A 137 -7.20 2.76 -0.38
N SER A 138 -7.44 2.59 -1.67
CA SER A 138 -8.13 1.43 -2.24
C SER A 138 -7.35 0.13 -2.03
N VAL A 139 -6.03 0.17 -2.23
CA VAL A 139 -5.15 -0.98 -1.99
C VAL A 139 -5.14 -1.33 -0.50
N LEU A 140 -4.99 -0.33 0.37
CA LEU A 140 -5.02 -0.53 1.83
C LEU A 140 -6.36 -1.10 2.28
N ALA A 141 -7.48 -0.59 1.76
CA ALA A 141 -8.82 -1.08 2.06
C ALA A 141 -8.99 -2.57 1.70
N CYS A 142 -8.45 -2.99 0.54
CA CYS A 142 -8.53 -4.37 0.08
C CYS A 142 -7.56 -5.31 0.82
N LEU A 143 -6.47 -4.78 1.36
CA LEU A 143 -5.54 -5.52 2.23
C LEU A 143 -6.08 -5.68 3.65
N ALA A 144 -6.92 -4.78 4.14
CA ALA A 144 -7.48 -4.86 5.48
C ALA A 144 -8.38 -6.10 5.63
N PRO A 145 -8.27 -6.85 6.73
CA PRO A 145 -9.12 -8.00 6.98
C PRO A 145 -10.56 -7.55 7.26
N LEU A 146 -11.50 -8.22 6.63
CA LEU A 146 -12.94 -8.00 6.86
C LEU A 146 -13.44 -8.84 8.05
N SER A 147 -14.46 -8.34 8.74
CA SER A 147 -15.17 -9.14 9.75
C SER A 147 -15.90 -10.33 9.09
N ASP A 148 -16.22 -11.36 9.88
CA ASP A 148 -16.96 -12.51 9.36
C ASP A 148 -18.34 -12.12 8.81
N ALA A 149 -18.97 -11.10 9.39
CA ALA A 149 -20.22 -10.57 8.91
C ALA A 149 -20.07 -9.87 7.55
N ASP A 150 -19.01 -9.06 7.38
CA ASP A 150 -18.77 -8.32 6.16
C ASP A 150 -18.30 -9.21 5.00
N LYS A 151 -17.60 -10.31 5.28
CA LYS A 151 -17.14 -11.27 4.25
C LYS A 151 -18.13 -12.40 3.93
N ALA A 152 -19.28 -12.45 4.61
CA ALA A 152 -20.25 -13.53 4.47
C ALA A 152 -20.79 -13.73 3.03
N SER A 153 -20.79 -12.69 2.22
CA SER A 153 -21.20 -12.74 0.81
C SER A 153 -20.57 -11.62 0.00
N LYS A 154 -20.52 -11.78 -1.33
CA LYS A 154 -20.10 -10.73 -2.24
C LYS A 154 -20.90 -9.42 -2.04
N ARG A 155 -22.21 -9.55 -1.75
CA ARG A 155 -23.10 -8.41 -1.47
C ARG A 155 -22.71 -7.72 -0.16
N ALA A 156 -22.35 -8.47 0.87
CA ALA A 156 -21.91 -7.91 2.14
C ALA A 156 -20.59 -7.14 1.97
N ILE A 157 -19.60 -7.73 1.29
CA ILE A 157 -18.32 -7.06 0.98
C ILE A 157 -18.57 -5.75 0.22
N ARG A 158 -19.40 -5.79 -0.84
CA ARG A 158 -19.73 -4.60 -1.62
C ARG A 158 -20.39 -3.51 -0.76
N LYS A 159 -21.36 -3.90 0.08
CA LYS A 159 -22.01 -2.96 1.02
C LYS A 159 -21.01 -2.35 1.98
N TYR A 160 -20.08 -3.15 2.52
CA TYR A 160 -19.03 -2.67 3.40
C TYR A 160 -18.19 -1.61 2.69
N TYR A 161 -17.65 -1.88 1.50
CA TYR A 161 -16.82 -0.92 0.80
C TYR A 161 -17.57 0.35 0.38
N HIS A 162 -18.70 0.22 -0.30
CA HIS A 162 -19.35 1.36 -0.96
C HIS A 162 -20.41 2.08 -0.15
N SER A 163 -20.79 1.57 1.03
CA SER A 163 -21.83 2.22 1.84
C SER A 163 -21.41 2.47 3.28
N ALA A 164 -20.48 1.70 3.82
CA ALA A 164 -20.13 1.79 5.23
C ALA A 164 -18.74 2.38 5.47
N ALA A 165 -17.70 1.80 4.85
CA ALA A 165 -16.32 2.14 5.19
C ALA A 165 -15.67 3.13 4.23
N TYR A 166 -15.94 3.02 2.92
CA TYR A 166 -15.24 3.78 1.88
C TYR A 166 -16.21 4.31 0.80
N PRO A 167 -17.29 5.04 1.17
CA PRO A 167 -18.36 5.41 0.23
C PRO A 167 -17.92 6.36 -0.88
N THR A 168 -16.82 7.08 -0.70
CA THR A 168 -16.28 8.07 -1.65
C THR A 168 -14.87 7.76 -2.09
N SER A 169 -14.39 6.54 -1.84
CA SER A 169 -13.03 6.17 -2.22
C SER A 169 -12.93 5.87 -3.72
N ASP A 170 -11.90 6.39 -4.31
CA ASP A 170 -11.44 6.18 -5.66
C ASP A 170 -10.35 5.10 -5.74
N VAL A 171 -9.89 4.83 -6.94
CA VAL A 171 -8.77 3.94 -7.21
C VAL A 171 -7.67 4.74 -7.91
N ASP A 172 -6.57 4.95 -7.20
CA ASP A 172 -5.41 5.64 -7.74
C ASP A 172 -4.58 4.68 -8.60
N LEU A 173 -4.39 5.04 -9.85
CA LEU A 173 -3.52 4.31 -10.78
C LEU A 173 -2.37 5.21 -11.24
N PHE A 174 -1.17 4.67 -11.17
CA PHE A 174 0.04 5.34 -11.61
C PHE A 174 0.60 4.61 -12.82
N LEU A 175 0.89 5.35 -13.88
CA LEU A 175 1.55 4.85 -15.08
C LEU A 175 3.04 5.20 -15.04
N TRP A 176 3.90 4.27 -15.39
CA TRP A 176 5.35 4.46 -15.36
C TRP A 176 6.04 3.91 -16.60
N GLY A 177 7.17 4.53 -16.99
CA GLY A 177 7.99 4.05 -18.11
C GLY A 177 7.34 4.18 -19.50
N LEU A 178 6.31 5.01 -19.64
CA LEU A 178 5.58 5.24 -20.88
C LEU A 178 5.66 6.71 -21.29
N THR A 179 5.67 6.98 -22.61
CA THR A 179 5.47 8.34 -23.12
C THR A 179 3.97 8.70 -23.15
N PRO A 180 3.59 9.99 -23.19
CA PRO A 180 2.18 10.39 -23.30
C PRO A 180 1.45 9.75 -24.48
N GLU A 181 2.13 9.57 -25.63
CA GLU A 181 1.57 8.92 -26.81
C GLU A 181 1.33 7.43 -26.58
N GLN A 182 2.25 6.76 -25.88
CA GLN A 182 2.10 5.35 -25.49
C GLN A 182 0.94 5.17 -24.51
N VAL A 183 0.78 6.07 -23.53
CA VAL A 183 -0.36 6.07 -22.61
C VAL A 183 -1.66 6.15 -23.40
N SER A 184 -1.79 7.13 -24.31
CA SER A 184 -3.01 7.33 -25.10
C SER A 184 -3.35 6.12 -25.98
N SER A 185 -2.33 5.43 -26.51
CA SER A 185 -2.53 4.27 -27.40
C SER A 185 -2.77 2.96 -26.65
N SER A 186 -2.08 2.76 -25.53
CA SER A 186 -2.13 1.50 -24.78
C SER A 186 -3.29 1.42 -23.79
N TYR A 187 -3.72 2.56 -23.25
CA TYR A 187 -4.72 2.64 -22.19
C TYR A 187 -5.86 3.62 -22.50
N PRO A 188 -6.48 3.58 -23.69
CA PRO A 188 -7.56 4.50 -24.04
C PRO A 188 -8.76 4.41 -23.10
N CYS A 189 -9.00 3.23 -22.51
CA CYS A 189 -10.08 3.02 -21.55
C CYS A 189 -9.86 3.70 -20.21
N LEU A 190 -8.62 3.89 -19.77
CA LEU A 190 -8.31 4.53 -18.49
C LEU A 190 -8.51 6.05 -18.56
N LEU A 191 -8.30 6.65 -19.71
CA LEU A 191 -8.46 8.11 -19.92
C LEU A 191 -9.91 8.59 -19.69
N TRP A 192 -10.88 7.68 -19.70
CA TRP A 192 -12.31 8.02 -19.58
C TRP A 192 -12.88 7.74 -18.17
N THR A 193 -12.19 6.96 -17.36
CA THR A 193 -12.80 6.39 -16.13
C THR A 193 -12.00 6.65 -14.84
N VAL A 194 -10.75 7.10 -14.92
CA VAL A 194 -9.86 7.19 -13.76
C VAL A 194 -9.00 8.44 -13.87
N GLU A 195 -8.80 9.13 -12.75
CA GLU A 195 -7.77 10.16 -12.65
C GLU A 195 -6.41 9.46 -12.67
N ILE A 196 -5.57 9.80 -13.66
CA ILE A 196 -4.30 9.11 -13.90
C ILE A 196 -3.16 10.09 -13.68
N ASP A 197 -2.28 9.75 -12.76
CA ASP A 197 -0.97 10.40 -12.62
C ASP A 197 0.07 9.67 -13.47
N VAL A 198 0.62 10.37 -14.47
CA VAL A 198 1.74 9.85 -15.26
C VAL A 198 3.03 10.19 -14.54
N LEU A 199 3.68 9.17 -13.98
CA LEU A 199 4.99 9.33 -13.38
C LEU A 199 6.05 9.36 -14.51
N ASP A 200 6.46 10.55 -14.90
CA ASP A 200 7.62 10.72 -15.79
C ASP A 200 8.93 10.51 -15.02
N ILE A 201 9.44 9.29 -15.04
CA ILE A 201 10.70 8.92 -14.41
C ILE A 201 11.91 9.41 -15.25
N GLY A 202 11.71 10.27 -16.23
CA GLY A 202 12.73 10.62 -17.25
C GLY A 202 12.98 12.09 -17.53
N ARG A 203 12.15 13.02 -17.12
CA ARG A 203 12.31 14.45 -17.45
C ARG A 203 12.15 15.33 -16.22
N GLU A 204 13.01 16.34 -16.13
CA GLU A 204 12.80 17.51 -15.26
C GLU A 204 11.53 18.22 -15.71
N GLU A 205 10.67 18.52 -14.75
CA GLU A 205 9.47 19.35 -14.85
C GLU A 205 8.43 18.89 -15.89
N ASP A 206 7.45 18.15 -15.42
CA ASP A 206 6.01 18.33 -15.72
C ASP A 206 5.26 17.06 -15.32
N SER A 207 4.58 17.11 -14.17
CA SER A 207 3.51 16.18 -13.86
C SER A 207 2.31 16.56 -14.73
N TYR A 208 1.98 15.76 -15.72
CA TYR A 208 0.79 15.97 -16.53
C TYR A 208 -0.42 15.34 -15.82
N HIS A 209 -1.32 16.20 -15.31
CA HIS A 209 -2.65 15.77 -14.92
C HIS A 209 -3.51 15.61 -16.19
N LEU A 210 -3.78 14.38 -16.58
CA LEU A 210 -4.79 14.10 -17.60
C LEU A 210 -6.14 14.00 -16.91
N ARG A 211 -6.92 15.10 -16.92
CA ARG A 211 -8.31 15.07 -16.48
C ARG A 211 -9.14 14.44 -17.59
N GLY A 212 -9.85 13.38 -17.27
CA GLY A 212 -10.92 12.87 -18.12
C GLY A 212 -11.98 13.97 -18.31
N CYS A 213 -12.33 14.28 -19.55
CA CYS A 213 -13.46 15.15 -19.85
C CYS A 213 -14.74 14.42 -19.44
N SER A 214 -15.51 15.05 -18.54
CA SER A 214 -16.88 14.70 -18.19
C SER A 214 -17.83 14.92 -19.38
#